data_ee6365539402e3a801642f598e40fc9a
#
_entry.id   ee6365539402e3a801642f598e40fc9a
#
_cell.length_a   1.000
_cell.length_b   1.000
_cell.length_c   1.000
_cell.angle_alpha   90.00
_cell.angle_beta   90.00
_cell.angle_gamma   90.00
#
_symmetry.space_group_name_H-M   'P 1'
#
loop_
_entity.id
_entity.type
_entity.pdbx_description
1 polymer ?
#
loop_
_entity_poly.entity_id
_entity_poly.type
_entity_poly.pdbx_seq_one_letter_code
_entity_poly.pdbx_strand_id
1 'polypeptide(L)'
;MLDSQVLVLNRVFQAVQVTSVRKAFSLFYKGHVKAVLPDYTTYEFENWCDIPVQPQDEVVLTPSMAIRVPRVVALKDFDRLPRQDVKFSRHNIYLRDGNPGQYCGHKFPSSELSLDHVIPLSRGGNSSWENVVCACLSCNVKKGNRTPQEASMRLIAAPKKPRWHPVGQFGTSRLHPAWRHFLDVAYWNTELK
;
A
#
# COMPACT_ATOMS: atom_id res chain seq x y z
N MET A 1 6.31 9.36 16.77
CA MET A 1 5.90 8.14 17.48
C MET A 1 4.45 7.73 17.18
N LEU A 2 3.42 8.52 17.52
CA LEU A 2 2.01 8.10 17.29
C LEU A 2 1.59 7.99 15.82
N ASP A 3 2.41 8.46 14.89
CA ASP A 3 2.19 8.38 13.43
C ASP A 3 2.88 7.17 12.79
N SER A 4 3.64 6.39 13.56
CA SER A 4 4.16 5.12 13.07
C SER A 4 3.00 4.14 12.81
N GLN A 5 3.26 3.12 12.01
CA GLN A 5 2.22 2.30 11.38
C GLN A 5 2.10 0.93 12.03
N VAL A 6 0.89 0.41 12.02
CA VAL A 6 0.50 -0.90 12.53
C VAL A 6 -0.26 -1.65 11.44
N LEU A 7 0.12 -2.88 11.18
CA LEU A 7 -0.59 -3.78 10.29
C LEU A 7 -1.84 -4.34 10.98
N VAL A 8 -2.96 -4.26 10.28
CA VAL A 8 -4.23 -4.83 10.75
C VAL A 8 -4.53 -6.08 9.94
N LEU A 9 -4.74 -7.18 10.64
CA LEU A 9 -5.16 -8.46 10.10
C LEU A 9 -6.65 -8.68 10.37
N ASN A 10 -7.28 -9.55 9.58
CA ASN A 10 -8.59 -10.09 9.92
C ASN A 10 -8.46 -11.25 10.92
N ARG A 11 -9.58 -11.86 11.32
CA ARG A 11 -9.62 -12.97 12.28
C ARG A 11 -8.83 -14.21 11.83
N VAL A 12 -8.63 -14.38 10.52
CA VAL A 12 -7.85 -15.50 9.95
C VAL A 12 -6.44 -15.06 9.53
N PHE A 13 -5.92 -14.01 10.16
CA PHE A 13 -4.56 -13.48 10.01
C PHE A 13 -4.19 -12.99 8.59
N GLN A 14 -5.16 -12.67 7.76
CA GLN A 14 -4.90 -12.04 6.47
C GLN A 14 -4.81 -10.52 6.63
N ALA A 15 -3.86 -9.91 5.96
CA ALA A 15 -3.68 -8.46 6.01
C ALA A 15 -4.87 -7.72 5.37
N VAL A 16 -5.43 -6.76 6.10
CA VAL A 16 -6.61 -5.98 5.70
C VAL A 16 -6.25 -4.55 5.37
N GLN A 17 -5.46 -3.92 6.22
CA GLN A 17 -5.06 -2.52 6.08
C GLN A 17 -3.86 -2.19 6.96
N VAL A 18 -3.32 -0.99 6.77
CA VAL A 18 -2.36 -0.37 7.68
C VAL A 18 -3.03 0.82 8.35
N THR A 19 -2.75 1.02 9.63
CA THR A 19 -3.31 2.13 10.41
C THR A 19 -2.24 2.81 11.26
N SER A 20 -2.54 3.97 11.84
CA SER A 20 -1.64 4.62 12.78
C SER A 20 -1.65 3.93 14.15
N VAL A 21 -0.55 4.05 14.89
CA VAL A 21 -0.44 3.58 16.28
C VAL A 21 -1.60 4.10 17.13
N ARG A 22 -1.95 5.38 17.02
CA ARG A 22 -3.08 5.98 17.75
C ARG A 22 -4.39 5.23 17.54
N LYS A 23 -4.73 4.93 16.28
CA LYS A 23 -5.96 4.22 15.94
C LYS A 23 -5.91 2.75 16.38
N ALA A 24 -4.75 2.11 16.21
CA ALA A 24 -4.54 0.72 16.66
C ALA A 24 -4.73 0.61 18.17
N PHE A 25 -4.14 1.50 18.97
CA PHE A 25 -4.32 1.52 20.43
C PHE A 25 -5.76 1.77 20.84
N SER A 26 -6.47 2.68 20.16
CA SER A 26 -7.90 2.90 20.43
C SER A 26 -8.74 1.65 20.22
N LEU A 27 -8.48 0.89 19.13
CA LEU A 27 -9.16 -0.38 18.88
C LEU A 27 -8.75 -1.46 19.86
N PHE A 28 -7.48 -1.47 20.26
CA PHE A 28 -6.91 -2.44 21.19
C PHE A 28 -7.47 -2.28 22.60
N TYR A 29 -7.46 -1.05 23.13
CA TYR A 29 -8.06 -0.72 24.42
C TYR A 29 -9.56 -1.03 24.50
N LYS A 30 -10.28 -0.81 23.37
CA LYS A 30 -11.72 -1.15 23.28
C LYS A 30 -11.98 -2.64 23.10
N GLY A 31 -10.97 -3.48 23.04
CA GLY A 31 -11.10 -4.91 22.86
C GLY A 31 -11.55 -5.37 21.48
N HIS A 32 -11.50 -4.52 20.45
CA HIS A 32 -11.86 -4.88 19.07
C HIS A 32 -10.77 -5.63 18.31
N VAL A 33 -9.53 -5.53 18.77
CA VAL A 33 -8.38 -6.24 18.20
C VAL A 33 -7.55 -6.90 19.28
N LYS A 34 -6.73 -7.88 18.88
CA LYS A 34 -5.66 -8.50 19.68
C LYS A 34 -4.31 -8.11 19.09
N ALA A 35 -3.29 -7.90 19.91
CA ALA A 35 -1.92 -7.81 19.41
C ALA A 35 -1.46 -9.19 18.94
N VAL A 36 -0.65 -9.21 17.86
CA VAL A 36 -0.17 -10.46 17.25
C VAL A 36 1.35 -10.43 17.16
N LEU A 37 2.00 -11.47 17.67
CA LEU A 37 3.44 -11.69 17.51
C LEU A 37 3.74 -12.47 16.22
N PRO A 38 5.02 -12.49 15.76
CA PRO A 38 5.41 -13.22 14.55
C PRO A 38 5.14 -14.74 14.59
N ASP A 39 5.01 -15.33 15.76
CA ASP A 39 4.66 -16.74 15.98
C ASP A 39 3.13 -16.98 16.02
N TYR A 40 2.33 -15.96 15.66
CA TYR A 40 0.87 -15.95 15.71
C TYR A 40 0.26 -15.99 17.11
N THR A 41 1.07 -15.88 18.19
CA THR A 41 0.56 -15.69 19.54
C THR A 41 -0.20 -14.39 19.64
N THR A 42 -1.38 -14.41 20.27
CA THR A 42 -2.27 -13.24 20.39
C THR A 42 -2.42 -12.81 21.84
N TYR A 43 -2.49 -11.50 22.05
CA TYR A 43 -2.64 -10.90 23.37
C TYR A 43 -3.80 -9.91 23.39
N GLU A 44 -4.60 -9.98 24.45
CA GLU A 44 -5.54 -8.91 24.84
C GLU A 44 -4.76 -7.72 25.40
N PHE A 45 -5.42 -6.56 25.51
CA PHE A 45 -4.77 -5.33 25.92
C PHE A 45 -4.09 -5.45 27.28
N GLU A 46 -4.77 -6.04 28.26
CA GLU A 46 -4.28 -6.20 29.64
C GLU A 46 -3.01 -7.04 29.64
N ASN A 47 -3.06 -8.23 29.04
CA ASN A 47 -1.90 -9.13 28.98
C ASN A 47 -0.74 -8.56 28.17
N TRP A 48 -1.02 -7.70 27.20
CA TRP A 48 0.01 -7.01 26.41
C TRP A 48 0.75 -5.98 27.24
N CYS A 49 0.07 -5.28 28.16
CA CYS A 49 0.68 -4.31 29.06
C CYS A 49 1.66 -4.94 30.05
N ASP A 50 1.49 -6.24 30.36
CA ASP A 50 2.36 -6.99 31.26
C ASP A 50 3.65 -7.48 30.57
N ILE A 51 3.74 -7.38 29.23
CA ILE A 51 4.94 -7.82 28.51
C ILE A 51 6.08 -6.83 28.75
N PRO A 52 7.25 -7.30 29.23
CA PRO A 52 8.40 -6.43 29.43
C PRO A 52 8.83 -5.70 28.16
N VAL A 53 9.03 -4.40 28.27
CA VAL A 53 9.53 -3.54 27.19
C VAL A 53 11.02 -3.80 26.99
N GLN A 54 11.42 -4.06 25.74
CA GLN A 54 12.81 -4.24 25.36
C GLN A 54 13.42 -2.89 24.84
N PRO A 55 14.75 -2.71 24.92
CA PRO A 55 15.40 -1.45 24.47
C PRO A 55 15.10 -1.06 23.03
N GLN A 56 14.83 -2.04 22.15
CA GLN A 56 14.52 -1.83 20.73
C GLN A 56 13.04 -1.57 20.45
N ASP A 57 12.18 -1.71 21.49
CA ASP A 57 10.75 -1.53 21.29
C ASP A 57 10.36 -0.06 21.19
N GLU A 58 9.48 0.26 20.26
CA GLU A 58 8.77 1.53 20.31
C GLU A 58 7.67 1.46 21.35
N VAL A 59 7.59 2.49 22.17
CA VAL A 59 6.64 2.54 23.30
C VAL A 59 5.73 3.75 23.22
N VAL A 60 4.55 3.60 23.79
CA VAL A 60 3.66 4.69 24.16
C VAL A 60 3.78 4.89 25.66
N LEU A 61 4.17 6.09 26.07
CA LEU A 61 4.25 6.48 27.47
C LEU A 61 2.87 6.87 27.99
N THR A 62 2.49 6.30 29.13
CA THR A 62 1.34 6.72 29.92
C THR A 62 1.84 7.29 31.27
N PRO A 63 1.00 7.94 32.07
CA PRO A 63 1.43 8.42 33.37
C PRO A 63 1.96 7.34 34.33
N SER A 64 1.55 6.09 34.15
CA SER A 64 1.87 4.98 35.05
C SER A 64 2.84 3.95 34.47
N MET A 65 2.94 3.84 33.13
CA MET A 65 3.75 2.80 32.50
C MET A 65 4.14 3.15 31.07
N ALA A 66 5.15 2.44 30.54
CA ALA A 66 5.46 2.40 29.12
C ALA A 66 4.81 1.16 28.49
N ILE A 67 4.02 1.34 27.43
CA ILE A 67 3.35 0.24 26.73
C ILE A 67 4.03 0.05 25.38
N ARG A 68 4.47 -1.16 25.10
CA ARG A 68 5.04 -1.56 23.82
C ARG A 68 4.04 -1.35 22.68
N VAL A 69 4.48 -0.78 21.56
CA VAL A 69 3.63 -0.63 20.36
C VAL A 69 3.45 -1.98 19.67
N PRO A 70 2.22 -2.52 19.57
CA PRO A 70 1.97 -3.70 18.75
C PRO A 70 2.14 -3.34 17.28
N ARG A 71 3.05 -4.02 16.58
CA ARG A 71 3.29 -3.77 15.15
C ARG A 71 2.26 -4.44 14.25
N VAL A 72 1.59 -5.45 14.79
CA VAL A 72 0.55 -6.20 14.10
C VAL A 72 -0.61 -6.40 15.08
N VAL A 73 -1.83 -6.15 14.61
CA VAL A 73 -3.06 -6.43 15.36
C VAL A 73 -4.04 -7.22 14.49
N ALA A 74 -4.83 -8.09 15.09
CA ALA A 74 -5.88 -8.85 14.43
C ALA A 74 -7.27 -8.43 14.93
N LEU A 75 -8.19 -8.17 13.99
CA LEU A 75 -9.60 -7.92 14.29
C LEU A 75 -10.26 -9.19 14.83
N LYS A 76 -11.10 -9.06 15.89
CA LYS A 76 -11.78 -10.22 16.50
C LYS A 76 -12.97 -10.71 15.67
N ASP A 77 -13.76 -9.78 15.14
CA ASP A 77 -15.07 -10.07 14.55
C ASP A 77 -15.11 -9.90 13.02
N PHE A 78 -13.95 -9.67 12.38
CA PHE A 78 -13.87 -9.45 10.95
C PHE A 78 -13.05 -10.55 10.26
N ASP A 79 -13.70 -11.34 9.41
CA ASP A 79 -13.11 -12.49 8.71
C ASP A 79 -12.97 -12.29 7.19
N ARG A 80 -13.48 -11.16 6.66
CA ARG A 80 -13.50 -10.91 5.23
C ARG A 80 -12.26 -10.14 4.78
N LEU A 81 -11.79 -10.42 3.56
CA LEU A 81 -10.90 -9.51 2.87
C LEU A 81 -11.74 -8.35 2.31
N PRO A 82 -11.37 -7.09 2.57
CA PRO A 82 -12.05 -5.98 1.94
C PRO A 82 -11.88 -6.11 0.42
N ARG A 83 -12.97 -6.25 -0.31
CA ARG A 83 -12.96 -6.09 -1.77
C ARG A 83 -12.81 -4.60 -2.06
N GLN A 84 -11.60 -4.09 -2.02
CA GLN A 84 -11.33 -2.70 -2.35
C GLN A 84 -10.70 -2.65 -3.73
N ASP A 85 -11.34 -1.91 -4.62
CA ASP A 85 -10.74 -1.53 -5.88
C ASP A 85 -9.78 -0.35 -5.66
N VAL A 86 -8.65 -0.38 -6.33
CA VAL A 86 -7.73 0.76 -6.34
C VAL A 86 -8.44 1.91 -7.08
N LYS A 87 -8.63 3.04 -6.39
CA LYS A 87 -9.26 4.21 -6.99
C LYS A 87 -8.41 4.71 -8.18
N PHE A 88 -9.03 4.90 -9.33
CA PHE A 88 -8.39 5.52 -10.48
C PHE A 88 -8.09 6.98 -10.17
N SER A 89 -6.82 7.31 -9.98
CA SER A 89 -6.35 8.65 -9.61
C SER A 89 -4.91 8.87 -10.09
N ARG A 90 -4.52 10.14 -10.28
CA ARG A 90 -3.14 10.52 -10.65
C ARG A 90 -2.11 9.88 -9.72
N HIS A 91 -2.32 9.97 -8.41
CA HIS A 91 -1.43 9.40 -7.41
C HIS A 91 -1.24 7.88 -7.60
N ASN A 92 -2.34 7.15 -7.76
CA ASN A 92 -2.29 5.69 -7.91
C ASN A 92 -1.72 5.25 -9.26
N ILE A 93 -1.87 6.05 -10.33
CA ILE A 93 -1.19 5.79 -11.61
C ILE A 93 0.32 5.97 -11.45
N TYR A 94 0.77 7.03 -10.77
CA TYR A 94 2.20 7.24 -10.50
C TYR A 94 2.78 6.10 -9.65
N LEU A 95 2.07 5.64 -8.62
CA LEU A 95 2.48 4.49 -7.81
C LEU A 95 2.56 3.20 -8.63
N ARG A 96 1.55 2.91 -9.47
CA ARG A 96 1.53 1.73 -10.35
C ARG A 96 2.73 1.71 -11.28
N ASP A 97 3.06 2.86 -11.86
CA ASP A 97 4.14 2.99 -12.83
C ASP A 97 5.52 3.19 -12.16
N GLY A 98 5.58 3.30 -10.82
CA GLY A 98 6.82 3.42 -10.05
C GLY A 98 7.49 4.79 -10.13
N ASN A 99 6.78 5.81 -10.64
CA ASN A 99 7.24 7.19 -10.90
C ASN A 99 8.21 7.41 -12.08
N PRO A 100 8.69 6.41 -12.88
CA PRO A 100 9.35 6.73 -14.13
C PRO A 100 8.34 7.06 -15.24
N GLY A 101 8.76 7.90 -16.19
CA GLY A 101 8.01 8.10 -17.42
C GLY A 101 7.97 6.83 -18.27
N GLN A 102 6.78 6.33 -18.58
CA GLN A 102 6.58 5.04 -19.26
C GLN A 102 7.09 4.98 -20.71
N TYR A 103 7.53 6.10 -21.26
CA TYR A 103 8.16 6.16 -22.58
C TYR A 103 9.69 6.22 -22.55
N CYS A 104 10.29 6.83 -21.53
CA CYS A 104 11.74 7.02 -21.45
C CYS A 104 12.42 6.25 -20.31
N GLY A 105 11.66 5.76 -19.31
CA GLY A 105 12.19 5.04 -18.16
C GLY A 105 12.90 5.88 -17.10
N HIS A 106 13.06 7.18 -17.34
CA HIS A 106 13.73 8.05 -16.37
C HIS A 106 12.78 8.45 -15.25
N LYS A 107 13.34 8.56 -14.03
CA LYS A 107 12.62 9.08 -12.86
C LYS A 107 12.66 10.60 -12.87
N PHE A 108 11.52 11.20 -12.57
CA PHE A 108 11.35 12.65 -12.48
C PHE A 108 10.64 13.03 -11.18
N PRO A 109 10.83 14.25 -10.67
CA PRO A 109 9.98 14.79 -9.61
C PRO A 109 8.54 14.90 -10.11
N SER A 110 7.57 14.82 -9.20
CA SER A 110 6.15 14.84 -9.54
C SER A 110 5.69 16.06 -10.33
N SER A 111 6.41 17.19 -10.22
CA SER A 111 6.19 18.43 -10.98
C SER A 111 6.48 18.29 -12.47
N GLU A 112 7.35 17.36 -12.85
CA GLU A 112 7.75 17.10 -14.23
C GLU A 112 7.02 15.90 -14.84
N LEU A 113 6.10 15.29 -14.08
CA LEU A 113 5.27 14.17 -14.50
C LEU A 113 3.87 14.63 -14.89
N SER A 114 3.33 13.99 -15.90
CA SER A 114 1.97 14.16 -16.39
C SER A 114 1.29 12.81 -16.58
N LEU A 115 -0.02 12.82 -16.77
CA LEU A 115 -0.77 11.66 -17.25
C LEU A 115 -0.93 11.77 -18.77
N ASP A 116 -0.68 10.68 -19.47
CA ASP A 116 -0.89 10.57 -20.89
C ASP A 116 -1.87 9.45 -21.23
N HIS A 117 -2.77 9.69 -22.17
CA HIS A 117 -3.63 8.68 -22.75
C HIS A 117 -2.90 7.96 -23.88
N VAL A 118 -2.64 6.67 -23.73
CA VAL A 118 -1.96 5.84 -24.75
C VAL A 118 -2.66 5.97 -26.08
N ILE A 119 -3.97 5.75 -26.12
CA ILE A 119 -4.86 6.12 -27.23
C ILE A 119 -5.49 7.46 -26.84
N PRO A 120 -5.26 8.53 -27.61
CA PRO A 120 -5.81 9.85 -27.30
C PRO A 120 -7.34 9.85 -27.20
N LEU A 121 -7.90 10.67 -26.31
CA LEU A 121 -9.35 10.81 -26.16
C LEU A 121 -10.04 11.18 -27.47
N SER A 122 -9.44 12.08 -28.27
CA SER A 122 -9.96 12.47 -29.57
C SER A 122 -9.97 11.35 -30.63
N ARG A 123 -9.33 10.22 -30.32
CA ARG A 123 -9.26 9.04 -31.19
C ARG A 123 -10.01 7.83 -30.58
N GLY A 124 -10.96 8.09 -29.69
CA GLY A 124 -11.76 7.04 -29.06
C GLY A 124 -11.11 6.38 -27.85
N GLY A 125 -9.99 6.89 -27.34
CA GLY A 125 -9.43 6.46 -26.07
C GLY A 125 -10.33 6.84 -24.89
N ASN A 126 -10.15 6.20 -23.76
CA ASN A 126 -10.88 6.46 -22.52
C ASN A 126 -9.92 6.69 -21.34
N SER A 127 -10.45 7.25 -20.24
CA SER A 127 -9.73 7.39 -18.99
C SER A 127 -9.89 6.13 -18.16
N SER A 128 -9.06 5.12 -18.43
CA SER A 128 -9.05 3.85 -17.72
C SER A 128 -7.64 3.43 -17.32
N TRP A 129 -7.56 2.44 -16.46
CA TRP A 129 -6.29 1.85 -16.03
C TRP A 129 -5.45 1.31 -17.19
N GLU A 130 -6.11 0.84 -18.24
CA GLU A 130 -5.52 0.20 -19.41
C GLU A 130 -5.07 1.22 -20.46
N ASN A 131 -5.50 2.48 -20.33
CA ASN A 131 -5.23 3.51 -21.34
C ASN A 131 -4.48 4.75 -20.79
N VAL A 132 -4.26 4.88 -19.48
CA VAL A 132 -3.55 6.03 -18.91
C VAL A 132 -2.25 5.59 -18.26
N VAL A 133 -1.16 6.32 -18.58
CA VAL A 133 0.19 6.07 -18.07
C VAL A 133 0.83 7.33 -17.49
N CYS A 134 1.84 7.13 -16.63
CA CYS A 134 2.74 8.18 -16.20
C CYS A 134 3.71 8.52 -17.34
N ALA A 135 3.83 9.78 -17.69
CA ALA A 135 4.77 10.26 -18.70
C ALA A 135 5.49 11.52 -18.20
N CYS A 136 6.77 11.71 -18.56
CA CYS A 136 7.38 13.00 -18.36
C CYS A 136 6.80 14.02 -19.34
N LEU A 137 6.82 15.31 -18.96
CA LEU A 137 6.24 16.38 -19.77
C LEU A 137 6.79 16.39 -21.19
N SER A 138 8.10 16.20 -21.38
CA SER A 138 8.73 16.20 -22.70
C SER A 138 8.26 15.06 -23.60
N CYS A 139 8.17 13.83 -23.09
CA CYS A 139 7.66 12.69 -23.85
C CYS A 139 6.17 12.84 -24.16
N ASN A 140 5.39 13.36 -23.23
CA ASN A 140 3.96 13.61 -23.45
C ASN A 140 3.74 14.64 -24.57
N VAL A 141 4.46 15.76 -24.56
CA VAL A 141 4.43 16.77 -25.62
C VAL A 141 4.89 16.17 -26.96
N LYS A 142 6.00 15.41 -26.96
CA LYS A 142 6.50 14.73 -28.17
C LYS A 142 5.48 13.78 -28.77
N LYS A 143 4.76 13.02 -27.93
CA LYS A 143 3.71 12.10 -28.39
C LYS A 143 2.53 12.86 -28.98
N GLY A 144 2.08 13.91 -28.28
CA GLY A 144 0.94 14.73 -28.71
C GLY A 144 -0.33 13.89 -28.89
N ASN A 145 -1.14 14.24 -29.87
CA ASN A 145 -2.39 13.56 -30.19
C ASN A 145 -2.20 12.35 -31.14
N ARG A 146 -1.14 11.58 -30.92
CA ARG A 146 -0.79 10.37 -31.67
C ARG A 146 -0.76 9.15 -30.76
N THR A 147 -0.93 7.97 -31.34
CA THR A 147 -0.60 6.73 -30.63
C THR A 147 0.91 6.60 -30.43
N PRO A 148 1.40 5.78 -29.50
CA PRO A 148 2.83 5.55 -29.32
C PRO A 148 3.50 5.09 -30.63
N GLN A 149 2.88 4.22 -31.40
CA GLN A 149 3.38 3.71 -32.66
C GLN A 149 3.58 4.83 -33.68
N GLU A 150 2.58 5.70 -33.86
CA GLU A 150 2.65 6.84 -34.77
C GLU A 150 3.69 7.89 -34.35
N ALA A 151 3.94 7.99 -33.04
CA ALA A 151 4.96 8.86 -32.46
C ALA A 151 6.37 8.23 -32.49
N SER A 152 6.52 7.02 -33.00
CA SER A 152 7.75 6.21 -32.92
C SER A 152 8.24 6.04 -31.47
N MET A 153 7.29 5.85 -30.56
CA MET A 153 7.53 5.67 -29.13
C MET A 153 7.05 4.28 -28.68
N ARG A 154 7.66 3.76 -27.64
CA ARG A 154 7.31 2.46 -27.07
C ARG A 154 7.04 2.58 -25.59
N LEU A 155 5.99 1.92 -25.09
CA LEU A 155 5.75 1.78 -23.69
C LEU A 155 6.72 0.75 -23.08
N ILE A 156 7.22 1.02 -21.90
CA ILE A 156 8.05 0.09 -21.13
C ILE A 156 7.20 -1.12 -20.70
N ALA A 157 5.97 -0.84 -20.24
CA ALA A 157 5.01 -1.87 -19.88
C ALA A 157 3.60 -1.49 -20.34
N ALA A 158 2.81 -2.46 -20.74
CA ALA A 158 1.40 -2.25 -21.03
C ALA A 158 0.67 -1.86 -19.72
N PRO A 159 -0.11 -0.76 -19.71
CA PRO A 159 -0.83 -0.36 -18.53
C PRO A 159 -1.94 -1.36 -18.19
N LYS A 160 -2.01 -1.74 -16.91
CA LYS A 160 -3.01 -2.67 -16.37
C LYS A 160 -3.58 -2.12 -15.09
N LYS A 161 -4.82 -2.53 -14.75
CA LYS A 161 -5.42 -2.23 -13.44
C LYS A 161 -4.57 -2.88 -12.34
N PRO A 162 -4.07 -2.11 -11.35
CA PRO A 162 -3.31 -2.69 -10.26
C PRO A 162 -4.23 -3.52 -9.38
N ARG A 163 -3.72 -4.62 -8.86
CA ARG A 163 -4.42 -5.38 -7.82
C ARG A 163 -4.39 -4.58 -6.52
N TRP A 164 -5.51 -4.56 -5.82
CA TRP A 164 -5.53 -3.97 -4.48
C TRP A 164 -4.65 -4.79 -3.53
N HIS A 165 -3.84 -4.10 -2.76
CA HIS A 165 -3.02 -4.70 -1.71
C HIS A 165 -3.12 -3.85 -0.45
N PRO A 166 -3.30 -4.44 0.76
CA PRO A 166 -3.47 -3.68 2.00
C PRO A 166 -2.30 -2.77 2.34
N VAL A 167 -1.11 -3.08 1.82
CA VAL A 167 0.15 -2.33 2.04
C VAL A 167 0.64 -1.65 0.75
N GLY A 168 -0.12 -1.72 -0.33
CA GLY A 168 0.31 -1.30 -1.68
C GLY A 168 0.69 0.18 -1.83
N GLN A 169 0.31 1.03 -0.88
CA GLN A 169 0.67 2.45 -0.88
C GLN A 169 2.07 2.73 -0.33
N PHE A 170 2.72 1.77 0.31
CA PHE A 170 3.94 2.03 1.09
C PHE A 170 5.25 1.62 0.40
N GLY A 171 5.18 0.94 -0.74
CA GLY A 171 6.37 0.37 -1.38
C GLY A 171 7.06 -0.68 -0.47
N THR A 172 7.60 -1.73 -1.05
CA THR A 172 8.23 -2.85 -0.31
C THR A 172 9.43 -2.43 0.54
N SER A 173 10.07 -1.31 0.23
CA SER A 173 11.27 -0.79 0.92
C SER A 173 10.99 -0.13 2.28
N ARG A 174 9.74 0.12 2.64
CA ARG A 174 9.33 0.77 3.90
C ARG A 174 8.53 -0.14 4.84
N LEU A 175 8.45 -1.43 4.54
CA LEU A 175 7.71 -2.37 5.38
C LEU A 175 8.43 -2.61 6.70
N HIS A 176 7.69 -2.51 7.80
CA HIS A 176 8.24 -2.88 9.10
C HIS A 176 8.64 -4.38 9.11
N PRO A 177 9.82 -4.76 9.64
CA PRO A 177 10.28 -6.15 9.63
C PRO A 177 9.27 -7.16 10.19
N ALA A 178 8.56 -6.78 11.28
CA ALA A 178 7.54 -7.63 11.91
C ALA A 178 6.35 -7.96 10.99
N TRP A 179 6.13 -7.22 9.88
CA TRP A 179 5.03 -7.46 8.97
C TRP A 179 5.32 -8.57 7.96
N ARG A 180 6.61 -8.88 7.73
CA ARG A 180 7.03 -9.85 6.69
C ARG A 180 6.39 -11.22 6.86
N HIS A 181 6.21 -11.66 8.10
CA HIS A 181 5.57 -12.95 8.41
C HIS A 181 4.09 -13.02 7.99
N PHE A 182 3.41 -11.87 7.87
CA PHE A 182 1.99 -11.76 7.55
C PHE A 182 1.74 -11.27 6.11
N LEU A 183 2.80 -10.89 5.40
CA LEU A 183 2.75 -10.38 4.02
C LEU A 183 3.52 -11.35 3.12
N ASP A 184 3.02 -12.56 2.95
CA ASP A 184 3.61 -13.50 2.00
C ASP A 184 3.36 -13.01 0.58
N VAL A 185 4.44 -12.55 -0.06
CA VAL A 185 4.42 -12.04 -1.44
C VAL A 185 3.97 -13.14 -2.42
N ALA A 186 4.25 -14.40 -2.14
CA ALA A 186 3.83 -15.53 -2.97
C ALA A 186 2.31 -15.70 -2.95
N TYR A 187 1.68 -15.57 -1.78
CA TYR A 187 0.22 -15.66 -1.61
C TYR A 187 -0.53 -14.58 -2.40
N TRP A 188 0.02 -13.35 -2.45
CA TRP A 188 -0.60 -12.21 -3.14
C TRP A 188 -0.35 -12.21 -4.66
N ASN A 189 0.65 -12.95 -5.13
CA ASN A 189 0.97 -13.11 -6.55
C ASN A 189 0.32 -14.34 -7.20
N THR A 190 -0.34 -15.20 -6.42
CA THR A 190 -1.02 -16.39 -6.96
C THR A 190 -2.29 -15.96 -7.70
N GLU A 191 -2.37 -16.24 -9.00
CA GLU A 191 -3.62 -16.12 -9.75
C GLU A 191 -4.58 -17.20 -9.24
N LEU A 192 -5.64 -16.78 -8.57
CA LEU A 192 -6.78 -17.67 -8.33
C LEU A 192 -7.45 -17.91 -9.68
N LYS A 193 -7.32 -19.14 -10.17
CA LYS A 193 -8.04 -19.64 -11.35
C LYS A 193 -9.52 -19.76 -11.06
#